data_dab65b90549d408b98b245112b0b36d4
#
_entry.id   dab65b90549d408b98b245112b0b36d4
#
_cell.length_a   1.000
_cell.length_b   1.000
_cell.length_c   1.000
_cell.angle_alpha   90.00
_cell.angle_beta   90.00
_cell.angle_gamma   90.00
#
_symmetry.space_group_name_H-M   'P 1'
#
loop_
_entity.id
_entity.type
_entity.pdbx_description
1 polymer ?
#
loop_
_entity_poly.entity_id
_entity_poly.type
_entity_poly.pdbx_seq_one_letter_code
_entity_poly.pdbx_strand_id
1 'polypeptide(L)'
;MKLIKVFESPNLLKKLRAEFRTDDGRIKHTDFGARGMSDYTIHKDTERRDRYRTRHSKDLKTHDPTRPGFLSYYLLWGDSTSLATNIRRYKQLFNL
;
A
#
# COMPACT_ATOMS: atom_id res chain seq x y z
N MET A 1 0.40 -14.32 -8.92
CA MET A 1 0.13 -13.50 -7.72
C MET A 1 -1.09 -12.62 -7.95
N LYS A 2 -2.03 -12.62 -7.03
CA LYS A 2 -3.22 -11.76 -7.08
C LYS A 2 -3.39 -11.03 -5.77
N LEU A 3 -3.72 -9.75 -5.83
CA LEU A 3 -4.17 -8.98 -4.67
C LEU A 3 -5.67 -9.21 -4.51
N ILE A 4 -6.05 -9.91 -3.44
CA ILE A 4 -7.44 -10.33 -3.22
C ILE A 4 -8.25 -9.21 -2.56
N LYS A 5 -7.71 -8.65 -1.47
CA LYS A 5 -8.39 -7.57 -0.74
C LYS A 5 -7.42 -6.81 0.14
N VAL A 6 -7.83 -5.61 0.53
CA VAL A 6 -7.15 -4.77 1.51
C VAL A 6 -8.18 -4.42 2.58
N PHE A 7 -7.84 -4.64 3.84
CA PHE A 7 -8.77 -4.45 4.96
C PHE A 7 -8.01 -4.00 6.21
N GLU A 8 -8.74 -3.65 7.26
CA GLU A 8 -8.13 -3.20 8.51
C GLU A 8 -7.25 -4.30 9.09
N SER A 9 -6.01 -3.95 9.43
CA SER A 9 -5.07 -4.92 10.00
C SER A 9 -5.51 -5.33 11.41
N PRO A 10 -5.43 -6.63 11.76
CA PRO A 10 -5.58 -7.07 13.15
C PRO A 10 -4.40 -6.69 14.03
N ASN A 11 -3.27 -6.28 13.43
CA ASN A 11 -2.12 -5.76 14.17
C ASN A 11 -2.39 -4.33 14.59
N LEU A 12 -2.42 -4.06 15.90
CA LEU A 12 -2.75 -2.75 16.46
C LEU A 12 -1.74 -1.66 16.10
N LEU A 13 -0.55 -2.01 15.61
CA LEU A 13 0.48 -1.06 15.18
C LEU A 13 0.36 -0.69 13.71
N LYS A 14 -0.45 -1.40 12.94
CA LYS A 14 -0.59 -1.22 11.48
C LYS A 14 -2.01 -0.84 11.11
N LYS A 15 -2.14 -0.04 10.02
CA LYS A 15 -3.46 0.41 9.54
C LYS A 15 -4.19 -0.67 8.78
N LEU A 16 -3.52 -1.26 7.79
CA LEU A 16 -4.17 -2.10 6.80
C LEU A 16 -3.40 -3.39 6.60
N ARG A 17 -4.13 -4.39 6.12
CA ARG A 17 -3.58 -5.69 5.69
C ARG A 17 -3.95 -5.92 4.24
N ALA A 18 -2.96 -6.23 3.42
CA ALA A 18 -3.16 -6.71 2.07
C ALA A 18 -3.13 -8.24 2.07
N GLU A 19 -4.12 -8.85 1.43
CA GLU A 19 -4.18 -10.30 1.25
C GLU A 19 -3.87 -10.63 -0.19
N PHE A 20 -2.81 -11.41 -0.40
CA PHE A 20 -2.40 -11.90 -1.72
C PHE A 20 -2.64 -13.39 -1.80
N ARG A 21 -2.94 -13.87 -3.03
CA ARG A 21 -2.90 -15.29 -3.34
C ARG A 21 -1.77 -15.54 -4.31
N THR A 22 -0.86 -16.45 -3.94
CA THR A 22 0.26 -16.85 -4.77
C THR A 22 -0.21 -17.75 -5.91
N ASP A 23 0.66 -17.95 -6.92
CA ASP A 23 0.32 -18.77 -8.09
C ASP A 23 0.09 -20.24 -7.73
N ASP A 24 0.68 -20.70 -6.63
CA ASP A 24 0.47 -22.06 -6.11
C ASP A 24 -0.73 -22.16 -5.13
N GLY A 25 -1.53 -21.10 -5.03
CA GLY A 25 -2.77 -21.10 -4.24
C GLY A 25 -2.62 -20.77 -2.76
N ARG A 26 -1.41 -20.40 -2.29
CA ARG A 26 -1.21 -20.01 -0.90
C ARG A 26 -1.63 -18.57 -0.66
N ILE A 27 -1.98 -18.27 0.58
CA ILE A 27 -2.34 -16.91 1.02
C ILE A 27 -1.14 -16.27 1.69
N LYS A 28 -0.85 -15.02 1.30
CA LYS A 28 0.18 -14.20 1.93
C LYS A 28 -0.46 -12.91 2.44
N HIS A 29 -0.21 -12.56 3.69
CA HIS A 29 -0.65 -11.30 4.28
C HIS A 29 0.53 -10.35 4.45
N THR A 30 0.30 -9.07 4.16
CA THR A 30 1.27 -8.01 4.41
C THR A 30 0.56 -6.86 5.11
N ASP A 31 0.99 -6.56 6.33
CA ASP A 31 0.48 -5.41 7.08
C ASP A 31 1.30 -4.18 6.73
N PHE A 32 0.63 -3.05 6.54
CA PHE A 32 1.31 -1.82 6.14
C PHE A 32 0.63 -0.57 6.70
N GLY A 33 1.38 0.53 6.71
CA GLY A 33 0.94 1.79 7.27
C GLY A 33 1.04 1.80 8.80
N ALA A 34 1.50 2.91 9.37
CA ALA A 34 1.58 3.06 10.82
C ALA A 34 0.23 3.55 11.36
N ARG A 35 -0.38 2.78 12.26
CA ARG A 35 -1.63 3.19 12.91
C ARG A 35 -1.38 4.44 13.75
N GLY A 36 -2.30 5.40 13.68
CA GLY A 36 -2.16 6.68 14.37
C GLY A 36 -1.43 7.74 13.57
N MET A 37 -0.77 7.39 12.46
CA MET A 37 -0.14 8.35 11.56
C MET A 37 -1.10 8.72 10.43
N SER A 38 -1.02 9.98 9.97
CA SER A 38 -1.80 10.42 8.81
C SER A 38 -1.15 9.95 7.51
N ASP A 39 -1.92 10.02 6.41
CA ASP A 39 -1.43 9.75 5.07
C ASP A 39 -2.23 10.57 4.04
N TYR A 40 -1.86 10.49 2.77
CA TYR A 40 -2.48 11.32 1.74
C TYR A 40 -3.98 11.08 1.58
N THR A 41 -4.47 9.88 1.83
CA THR A 41 -5.91 9.59 1.78
C THR A 41 -6.70 10.29 2.89
N ILE A 42 -6.02 10.74 3.95
CA ILE A 42 -6.60 11.42 5.11
C ILE A 42 -6.40 12.93 5.00
N HIS A 43 -5.14 13.41 4.93
CA HIS A 43 -4.86 14.87 4.96
C HIS A 43 -4.97 15.54 3.61
N LYS A 44 -4.88 14.79 2.49
CA LYS A 44 -5.04 15.29 1.10
C LYS A 44 -4.06 16.39 0.73
N ASP A 45 -2.89 16.39 1.36
CA ASP A 45 -1.83 17.40 1.17
C ASP A 45 -0.79 16.85 0.19
N THR A 46 -0.77 17.41 -1.03
CA THR A 46 0.11 16.94 -2.10
C THR A 46 1.59 17.20 -1.79
N GLU A 47 1.92 18.28 -1.08
CA GLU A 47 3.31 18.57 -0.71
C GLU A 47 3.83 17.52 0.29
N ARG A 48 3.02 17.17 1.29
CA ARG A 48 3.37 16.10 2.23
C ARG A 48 3.51 14.76 1.53
N ARG A 49 2.61 14.46 0.59
CA ARG A 49 2.71 13.26 -0.24
C ARG A 49 4.04 13.21 -0.98
N ASP A 50 4.39 14.29 -1.65
CA ASP A 50 5.60 14.33 -2.47
C ASP A 50 6.87 14.20 -1.61
N ARG A 51 6.88 14.82 -0.43
CA ARG A 51 7.99 14.64 0.53
C ARG A 51 8.09 13.20 1.02
N TYR A 52 6.96 12.57 1.34
CA TYR A 52 6.95 11.16 1.73
C TYR A 52 7.53 10.29 0.63
N ARG A 53 7.05 10.47 -0.59
CA ARG A 53 7.47 9.68 -1.76
C ARG A 53 8.97 9.83 -2.02
N THR A 54 9.50 11.03 -1.88
CA THR A 54 10.94 11.27 -2.02
C THR A 54 11.74 10.51 -0.96
N ARG A 55 11.33 10.61 0.32
CA ARG A 55 12.03 9.92 1.42
C ARG A 55 11.95 8.41 1.30
N HIS A 56 10.84 7.88 0.79
CA HIS A 56 10.57 6.44 0.75
C HIS A 56 10.77 5.82 -0.62
N SER A 57 11.31 6.56 -1.59
CA SER A 57 11.56 6.03 -2.93
C SER A 57 12.51 4.82 -2.91
N LYS A 58 13.43 4.77 -1.94
CA LYS A 58 14.33 3.64 -1.75
C LYS A 58 13.60 2.32 -1.46
N ASP A 59 12.39 2.39 -0.90
CA ASP A 59 11.60 1.20 -0.58
C ASP A 59 11.17 0.46 -1.85
N LEU A 60 11.17 1.16 -3.00
CA LEU A 60 10.80 0.57 -4.29
C LEU A 60 11.93 -0.23 -4.92
N LYS A 61 13.13 -0.17 -4.38
CA LYS A 61 14.30 -0.89 -4.93
C LYS A 61 14.20 -2.40 -4.77
N THR A 62 13.29 -2.89 -3.92
CA THR A 62 13.04 -4.32 -3.80
C THR A 62 12.35 -4.90 -5.03
N HIS A 63 11.68 -4.06 -5.83
CA HIS A 63 10.86 -4.47 -6.97
C HIS A 63 9.78 -5.49 -6.59
N ASP A 64 9.37 -5.51 -5.32
CA ASP A 64 8.41 -6.48 -4.79
C ASP A 64 7.14 -5.77 -4.30
N PRO A 65 6.05 -5.80 -5.10
CA PRO A 65 4.80 -5.13 -4.75
C PRO A 65 4.03 -5.77 -3.59
N THR A 66 4.53 -6.87 -3.03
CA THR A 66 3.94 -7.46 -1.82
C THR A 66 4.55 -6.92 -0.53
N ARG A 67 5.56 -6.06 -0.62
CA ARG A 67 6.23 -5.47 0.53
C ARG A 67 5.44 -4.28 1.11
N PRO A 68 5.54 -4.06 2.44
CA PRO A 68 4.79 -2.97 3.07
C PRO A 68 5.20 -1.59 2.56
N GLY A 69 6.47 -1.36 2.24
CA GLY A 69 6.92 -0.09 1.67
C GLY A 69 6.29 0.23 0.32
N PHE A 70 6.15 -0.77 -0.56
CA PHE A 70 5.43 -0.62 -1.83
C PHE A 70 3.96 -0.29 -1.61
N LEU A 71 3.31 -1.03 -0.74
CA LEU A 71 1.88 -0.84 -0.46
C LEU A 71 1.60 0.54 0.13
N SER A 72 2.38 0.98 1.10
CA SER A 72 2.24 2.33 1.67
C SER A 72 2.45 3.41 0.62
N TYR A 73 3.51 3.30 -0.17
CA TYR A 73 3.86 4.28 -1.20
C TYR A 73 2.72 4.49 -2.20
N TYR A 74 2.14 3.41 -2.70
CA TYR A 74 1.14 3.48 -3.78
C TYR A 74 -0.30 3.55 -3.28
N LEU A 75 -0.62 2.98 -2.12
CA LEU A 75 -2.00 2.95 -1.63
C LEU A 75 -2.33 4.09 -0.68
N LEU A 76 -1.45 4.40 0.26
CA LEU A 76 -1.67 5.46 1.26
C LEU A 76 -1.14 6.81 0.77
N TRP A 77 -0.11 6.80 -0.07
CA TRP A 77 0.57 7.98 -0.59
C TRP A 77 0.56 8.00 -2.12
N GLY A 78 -0.44 7.38 -2.72
CA GLY A 78 -0.58 7.30 -4.17
C GLY A 78 -1.09 8.60 -4.80
N ASP A 79 -1.46 8.52 -6.08
CA ASP A 79 -1.88 9.69 -6.83
C ASP A 79 -3.28 10.19 -6.47
N SER A 80 -4.11 9.32 -5.90
CA SER A 80 -5.48 9.65 -5.51
C SER A 80 -5.61 9.71 -4.00
N THR A 81 -6.55 10.52 -3.52
CA THR A 81 -6.99 10.51 -2.12
C THR A 81 -7.96 9.36 -1.83
N SER A 82 -8.42 8.65 -2.87
CA SER A 82 -9.29 7.49 -2.74
C SER A 82 -8.47 6.21 -2.66
N LEU A 83 -8.56 5.51 -1.53
CA LEU A 83 -7.89 4.23 -1.35
C LEU A 83 -8.35 3.22 -2.40
N ALA A 84 -9.65 3.15 -2.67
CA ALA A 84 -10.19 2.21 -3.67
C ALA A 84 -9.61 2.46 -5.06
N THR A 85 -9.47 3.72 -5.45
CA THR A 85 -8.85 4.09 -6.72
C THR A 85 -7.38 3.67 -6.76
N ASN A 86 -6.64 3.93 -5.68
CA ASN A 86 -5.23 3.55 -5.59
C ASN A 86 -5.04 2.04 -5.66
N ILE A 87 -5.92 1.27 -5.02
CA ILE A 87 -5.89 -0.20 -5.08
C ILE A 87 -6.10 -0.67 -6.53
N ARG A 88 -7.10 -0.12 -7.21
CA ARG A 88 -7.39 -0.49 -8.60
C ARG A 88 -6.21 -0.21 -9.51
N ARG A 89 -5.59 0.98 -9.38
CA ARG A 89 -4.41 1.35 -10.15
C ARG A 89 -3.21 0.47 -9.85
N TYR A 90 -3.03 0.12 -8.58
CA TYR A 90 -1.95 -0.76 -8.13
C TYR A 90 -2.06 -2.15 -8.77
N LYS A 91 -3.26 -2.70 -8.80
CA LYS A 91 -3.51 -4.00 -9.44
C LYS A 91 -3.19 -3.97 -10.93
N GLN A 92 -3.53 -2.88 -11.60
CA GLN A 92 -3.22 -2.71 -13.03
C GLN A 92 -1.71 -2.54 -13.24
N LEU A 93 -1.08 -1.70 -12.46
CA LEU A 93 0.34 -1.36 -12.62
C LEU A 93 1.25 -2.58 -12.41
N PHE A 94 0.94 -3.42 -11.45
CA PHE A 94 1.76 -4.58 -11.08
C PHE A 94 1.14 -5.92 -11.49
N ASN A 95 0.09 -5.89 -12.29
CA ASN A 95 -0.59 -7.08 -12.80
C ASN A 95 -1.03 -8.03 -11.66
N LEU A 96 -1.67 -7.47 -10.70
CA LEU A 96 -2.19 -8.17 -9.53
C LEU A 96 -3.71 -8.33 -9.64
#